data_bdcd4c7206964f64544dedb160558c6f
#
_entry.id   bdcd4c7206964f64544dedb160558c6f
#
_cell.length_a   1.000
_cell.length_b   1.000
_cell.length_c   1.000
_cell.angle_alpha   90.00
_cell.angle_beta   90.00
_cell.angle_gamma   90.00
#
_symmetry.space_group_name_H-M   'P 1'
#
loop_
_entity.id
_entity.type
_entity.pdbx_description
1 polymer ?
#
loop_
_entity_poly.entity_id
_entity_poly.type
_entity_poly.pdbx_seq_one_letter_code
_entity_poly.pdbx_strand_id
1 'polypeptide(L)'
;DVGGAVGNTGFLNIIKESEFSEQGYNGVVPLVSGEIAEDFASYFANSQQVPTVLALGVLVNKDGVVASGGYKIELMPDATEEDITQIENAVNKAENISEMLKSGKTLNEIVEIITGDENTMVLTNKLEIKYECDCNKGKFESGLVSLGKKELKNIIEEDGQAEIKCQ
;
A
#
# COMPACT_ATOMS: atom_id res chain seq x y z
N ASP A 1 7.32 13.36 9.15
CA ASP A 1 5.97 13.19 9.68
C ASP A 1 5.00 13.03 8.52
N VAL A 2 4.48 11.82 8.33
CA VAL A 2 3.58 11.47 7.22
C VAL A 2 2.24 12.16 7.38
N GLY A 3 1.66 12.13 8.58
CA GLY A 3 0.40 12.82 8.88
C GLY A 3 0.48 14.32 8.64
N GLY A 4 1.65 14.93 8.88
CA GLY A 4 1.89 16.33 8.54
C GLY A 4 1.92 16.63 7.04
N ALA A 5 2.33 15.67 6.23
CA ALA A 5 2.37 15.81 4.77
C ALA A 5 1.02 15.47 4.10
N VAL A 6 0.36 14.41 4.56
CA VAL A 6 -0.92 13.94 4.02
C VAL A 6 -2.10 14.76 4.56
N GLY A 7 -2.02 15.19 5.82
CA GLY A 7 -3.13 15.77 6.56
C GLY A 7 -4.08 14.69 7.08
N ASN A 8 -4.99 15.11 7.96
CA ASN A 8 -5.96 14.23 8.62
C ASN A 8 -7.40 14.46 8.15
N THR A 9 -7.60 15.22 7.09
CA THR A 9 -8.91 15.51 6.51
C THR A 9 -8.89 15.20 5.03
N GLY A 10 -9.87 14.41 4.60
CA GLY A 10 -9.97 13.97 3.21
C GLY A 10 -10.40 12.52 3.11
N PHE A 11 -10.12 11.92 1.97
CA PHE A 11 -10.55 10.57 1.65
C PHE A 11 -9.37 9.75 1.09
N LEU A 12 -9.31 8.49 1.51
CA LEU A 12 -8.50 7.46 0.88
C LEU A 12 -9.31 6.83 -0.24
N ASN A 13 -8.84 6.96 -1.48
CA ASN A 13 -9.43 6.33 -2.65
C ASN A 13 -8.58 5.12 -3.04
N ILE A 14 -9.21 3.96 -3.15
CA ILE A 14 -8.55 2.70 -3.51
C ILE A 14 -9.17 2.18 -4.78
N ILE A 15 -8.37 2.09 -5.82
CA ILE A 15 -8.76 1.53 -7.11
C ILE A 15 -8.05 0.19 -7.26
N LYS A 16 -8.83 -0.89 -7.40
CA LYS A 16 -8.30 -2.23 -7.69
C LYS A 16 -8.68 -2.58 -9.11
N GLU A 17 -7.68 -2.75 -9.95
CA GLU A 17 -7.84 -3.33 -11.28
C GLU A 17 -7.79 -4.85 -11.18
N SER A 18 -8.62 -5.53 -11.95
CA SER A 18 -8.63 -6.98 -12.03
C SER A 18 -8.50 -7.39 -13.49
N GLU A 19 -7.61 -8.29 -13.78
CA GLU A 19 -7.45 -8.87 -15.12
C GLU A 19 -8.72 -9.63 -15.59
N PHE A 20 -9.61 -9.97 -14.64
CA PHE A 20 -10.83 -10.73 -14.89
C PHE A 20 -12.11 -9.89 -14.92
N SER A 21 -12.02 -8.59 -14.70
CA SER A 21 -13.18 -7.68 -14.67
C SER A 21 -12.86 -6.37 -15.37
N GLU A 22 -13.68 -6.00 -16.36
CA GLU A 22 -13.61 -4.69 -17.01
C GLU A 22 -14.01 -3.53 -16.08
N GLN A 23 -14.67 -3.84 -14.97
CA GLN A 23 -15.05 -2.88 -13.95
C GLN A 23 -14.11 -3.03 -12.75
N GLY A 24 -13.16 -2.11 -12.62
CA GLY A 24 -12.33 -2.00 -11.43
C GLY A 24 -13.17 -1.74 -10.18
N TYR A 25 -12.71 -2.24 -9.03
CA TYR A 25 -13.30 -1.90 -7.75
C TYR A 25 -12.77 -0.53 -7.30
N ASN A 26 -13.67 0.36 -6.91
CA ASN A 26 -13.33 1.65 -6.32
C ASN A 26 -13.88 1.73 -4.90
N GLY A 27 -12.99 1.86 -3.93
CA GLY A 27 -13.31 2.06 -2.52
C GLY A 27 -12.93 3.47 -2.07
N VAL A 28 -13.80 4.13 -1.33
CA VAL A 28 -13.57 5.47 -0.78
C VAL A 28 -13.89 5.45 0.70
N VAL A 29 -12.93 5.81 1.54
CA VAL A 29 -13.13 5.94 3.00
C VAL A 29 -12.52 7.25 3.50
N PRO A 30 -13.08 7.88 4.53
CA PRO A 30 -12.46 9.05 5.12
C PRO A 30 -11.12 8.70 5.76
N LEU A 31 -10.17 9.63 5.74
CA LEU A 31 -8.93 9.52 6.52
C LEU A 31 -9.26 9.53 8.01
N VAL A 32 -8.51 8.73 8.77
CA VAL A 32 -8.64 8.62 10.23
C VAL A 32 -7.59 9.48 10.92
N SER A 33 -6.34 9.36 10.49
CA SER A 33 -5.22 10.05 11.13
C SER A 33 -4.26 10.73 10.14
N GLY A 34 -4.29 10.36 8.86
CA GLY A 34 -3.30 10.74 7.88
C GLY A 34 -2.01 9.91 7.96
N GLU A 35 -1.94 8.94 8.88
CA GLU A 35 -0.90 7.92 8.91
C GLU A 35 -1.32 6.76 8.00
N ILE A 36 -0.52 6.49 6.97
CA ILE A 36 -0.88 5.56 5.89
C ILE A 36 -1.30 4.19 6.42
N ALA A 37 -0.59 3.66 7.42
CA ALA A 37 -0.91 2.35 7.98
C ALA A 37 -2.27 2.32 8.68
N GLU A 38 -2.60 3.36 9.44
CA GLU A 38 -3.88 3.45 10.16
C GLU A 38 -5.05 3.66 9.20
N ASP A 39 -4.88 4.51 8.19
CA ASP A 39 -5.92 4.78 7.19
C ASP A 39 -6.22 3.52 6.36
N PHE A 40 -5.20 2.76 5.96
CA PHE A 40 -5.40 1.48 5.27
C PHE A 40 -5.97 0.40 6.20
N ALA A 41 -5.54 0.32 7.46
CA ALA A 41 -6.14 -0.62 8.43
C ALA A 41 -7.63 -0.34 8.62
N SER A 42 -8.00 0.94 8.73
CA SER A 42 -9.40 1.38 8.78
C SER A 42 -10.19 0.98 7.52
N TYR A 43 -9.59 1.12 6.34
CA TYR A 43 -10.20 0.67 5.09
C TYR A 43 -10.46 -0.84 5.09
N PHE A 44 -9.47 -1.65 5.47
CA PHE A 44 -9.64 -3.11 5.51
C PHE A 44 -10.71 -3.52 6.51
N ALA A 45 -10.73 -2.93 7.70
CA ALA A 45 -11.71 -3.25 8.72
C ALA A 45 -13.14 -2.81 8.34
N ASN A 46 -13.30 -1.57 7.85
CA ASN A 46 -14.63 -0.98 7.64
C ASN A 46 -15.20 -1.23 6.25
N SER A 47 -14.38 -1.22 5.21
CA SER A 47 -14.84 -1.39 3.83
C SER A 47 -14.75 -2.83 3.35
N GLN A 48 -13.67 -3.53 3.68
CA GLN A 48 -13.50 -4.95 3.30
C GLN A 48 -14.03 -5.92 4.37
N GLN A 49 -14.31 -5.43 5.57
CA GLN A 49 -14.77 -6.23 6.72
C GLN A 49 -13.80 -7.37 7.08
N VAL A 50 -12.51 -7.15 6.87
CA VAL A 50 -11.45 -8.09 7.20
C VAL A 50 -10.64 -7.50 8.36
N PRO A 51 -10.65 -8.12 9.56
CA PRO A 51 -9.78 -7.71 10.65
C PRO A 51 -8.32 -7.78 10.21
N THR A 52 -7.64 -6.65 10.26
CA THR A 52 -6.31 -6.50 9.68
C THR A 52 -5.40 -5.74 10.63
N VAL A 53 -4.21 -6.27 10.87
CA VAL A 53 -3.09 -5.53 11.44
C VAL A 53 -2.20 -5.08 10.30
N LEU A 54 -1.88 -3.79 10.27
CA LEU A 54 -0.98 -3.22 9.27
C LEU A 54 0.09 -2.37 9.98
N ALA A 55 1.34 -2.68 9.72
CA ALA A 55 2.46 -1.89 10.19
C ALA A 55 3.34 -1.47 9.01
N LEU A 56 3.63 -0.19 8.92
CA LEU A 56 4.54 0.39 7.94
C LEU A 56 5.60 1.19 8.67
N GLY A 57 6.83 1.18 8.15
CA GLY A 57 7.92 1.93 8.76
C GLY A 57 8.97 2.33 7.75
N VAL A 58 9.42 3.57 7.87
CA VAL A 58 10.56 4.11 7.14
C VAL A 58 11.49 4.78 8.14
N LEU A 59 12.74 4.39 8.12
CA LEU A 59 13.81 5.01 8.89
C LEU A 59 14.71 5.77 7.94
N VAL A 60 14.87 7.05 8.18
CA VAL A 60 15.70 7.93 7.35
C VAL A 60 16.81 8.56 8.19
N ASN A 61 17.93 8.86 7.56
CA ASN A 61 19.00 9.68 8.10
C ASN A 61 19.37 10.77 7.09
N LYS A 62 20.46 11.51 7.38
CA LYS A 62 20.95 12.58 6.48
C LYS A 62 21.37 12.08 5.07
N ASP A 63 21.67 10.81 4.94
CA ASP A 63 22.16 10.22 3.69
C ASP A 63 21.03 9.53 2.90
N GLY A 64 19.80 9.46 3.47
CA GLY A 64 18.62 8.87 2.84
C GLY A 64 17.89 7.84 3.68
N VAL A 65 17.20 6.92 3.01
CA VAL A 65 16.45 5.82 3.65
C VAL A 65 17.41 4.74 4.13
N VAL A 66 17.38 4.46 5.44
CA VAL A 66 18.19 3.41 6.09
C VAL A 66 17.48 2.07 6.04
N ALA A 67 16.19 2.07 6.34
CA ALA A 67 15.34 0.89 6.31
C ALA A 67 13.91 1.30 5.98
N SER A 68 13.23 0.49 5.17
CA SER A 68 11.83 0.69 4.83
C SER A 68 11.16 -0.67 4.63
N GLY A 69 9.97 -0.81 5.15
CA GLY A 69 9.17 -2.02 4.99
C GLY A 69 7.90 -1.99 5.78
N GLY A 70 7.20 -3.11 5.76
CA GLY A 70 5.94 -3.26 6.46
C GLY A 70 5.50 -4.70 6.47
N TYR A 71 4.43 -4.95 7.22
CA TYR A 71 3.72 -6.22 7.19
C TYR A 71 2.22 -5.99 7.29
N LYS A 72 1.48 -6.93 6.76
CA LYS A 72 0.03 -7.01 6.86
C LYS A 72 -0.35 -8.39 7.36
N ILE A 73 -1.18 -8.45 8.39
CA ILE A 73 -1.76 -9.69 8.90
C ILE A 73 -3.26 -9.60 8.73
N GLU A 74 -3.85 -10.58 8.08
CA GLU A 74 -5.30 -10.71 7.93
C GLU A 74 -5.74 -12.00 8.62
N LEU A 75 -6.82 -11.91 9.40
CA LEU A 75 -7.43 -13.08 10.01
C LEU A 75 -8.20 -13.88 8.96
N MET A 76 -7.97 -15.17 8.94
CA MET A 76 -8.78 -16.10 8.13
C MET A 76 -10.18 -16.30 8.76
N PRO A 77 -11.19 -16.67 7.98
CA PRO A 77 -12.55 -16.83 8.50
C PRO A 77 -12.71 -17.89 9.60
N ASP A 78 -11.75 -18.79 9.71
CA ASP A 78 -11.70 -19.88 10.70
C ASP A 78 -10.73 -19.58 11.87
N ALA A 79 -10.19 -18.38 11.94
CA ALA A 79 -9.31 -17.97 13.05
C ALA A 79 -10.06 -18.00 14.38
N THR A 80 -9.38 -18.53 15.40
CA THR A 80 -9.92 -18.66 16.76
C THR A 80 -9.60 -17.40 17.60
N GLU A 81 -10.30 -17.25 18.72
CA GLU A 81 -9.96 -16.19 19.69
C GLU A 81 -8.54 -16.36 20.29
N GLU A 82 -8.02 -17.59 20.31
CA GLU A 82 -6.66 -17.86 20.76
C GLU A 82 -5.66 -17.35 19.72
N ASP A 83 -5.90 -17.54 18.43
CA ASP A 83 -5.08 -17.01 17.34
C ASP A 83 -5.05 -15.48 17.38
N ILE A 84 -6.21 -14.85 17.57
CA ILE A 84 -6.32 -13.39 17.68
C ILE A 84 -5.48 -12.88 18.85
N THR A 85 -5.68 -13.46 20.03
CA THR A 85 -4.96 -13.08 21.26
C THR A 85 -3.45 -13.28 21.09
N GLN A 86 -3.03 -14.35 20.45
CA GLN A 86 -1.62 -14.64 20.19
C GLN A 86 -1.01 -13.54 19.30
N ILE A 87 -1.65 -13.22 18.16
CA ILE A 87 -1.19 -12.18 17.23
C ILE A 87 -1.15 -10.81 17.91
N GLU A 88 -2.19 -10.42 18.63
CA GLU A 88 -2.22 -9.15 19.34
C GLU A 88 -1.08 -9.03 20.36
N ASN A 89 -0.83 -10.08 21.13
CA ASN A 89 0.25 -10.12 22.11
C ASN A 89 1.63 -10.06 21.45
N ALA A 90 1.80 -10.74 20.31
CA ALA A 90 3.05 -10.76 19.58
C ALA A 90 3.35 -9.39 18.97
N VAL A 91 2.37 -8.80 18.27
CA VAL A 91 2.51 -7.48 17.63
C VAL A 91 2.76 -6.38 18.68
N ASN A 92 2.05 -6.40 19.79
CA ASN A 92 2.23 -5.41 20.87
C ASN A 92 3.62 -5.47 21.54
N LYS A 93 4.29 -6.62 21.46
CA LYS A 93 5.65 -6.80 22.01
C LYS A 93 6.73 -6.58 20.97
N ALA A 94 6.39 -6.62 19.69
CA ALA A 94 7.34 -6.47 18.60
C ALA A 94 7.93 -5.06 18.56
N GLU A 95 9.19 -4.98 18.18
CA GLU A 95 9.81 -3.70 17.83
C GLU A 95 9.17 -3.13 16.55
N ASN A 96 9.36 -1.84 16.31
CA ASN A 96 8.93 -1.24 15.05
C ASN A 96 9.59 -1.94 13.87
N ILE A 97 8.82 -2.16 12.79
CA ILE A 97 9.30 -2.87 11.60
C ILE A 97 10.60 -2.27 11.04
N SER A 98 10.74 -0.95 11.03
CA SER A 98 11.94 -0.27 10.55
C SER A 98 13.18 -0.57 11.40
N GLU A 99 13.04 -0.73 12.72
CA GLU A 99 14.15 -1.12 13.60
C GLU A 99 14.51 -2.60 13.44
N MET A 100 13.51 -3.48 13.28
CA MET A 100 13.74 -4.89 12.98
C MET A 100 14.54 -5.05 11.67
N LEU A 101 14.15 -4.34 10.61
CA LEU A 101 14.85 -4.36 9.34
C LEU A 101 16.26 -3.77 9.43
N LYS A 102 16.43 -2.66 10.14
CA LYS A 102 17.74 -2.04 10.39
C LYS A 102 18.69 -2.98 11.14
N SER A 103 18.17 -3.76 12.07
CA SER A 103 18.97 -4.75 12.82
C SER A 103 19.37 -5.97 11.97
N GLY A 104 18.89 -6.06 10.73
CA GLY A 104 19.22 -7.13 9.79
C GLY A 104 18.37 -8.38 9.95
N LYS A 105 17.25 -8.32 10.65
CA LYS A 105 16.31 -9.44 10.74
C LYS A 105 15.79 -9.81 9.35
N THR A 106 15.76 -11.10 9.08
CA THR A 106 15.16 -11.66 7.87
C THR A 106 13.64 -11.59 7.91
N LEU A 107 12.99 -11.68 6.75
CA LEU A 107 11.53 -11.70 6.70
C LEU A 107 10.92 -12.86 7.50
N ASN A 108 11.59 -14.02 7.53
CA ASN A 108 11.14 -15.17 8.31
C ASN A 108 11.17 -14.88 9.81
N GLU A 109 12.30 -14.34 10.33
CA GLU A 109 12.41 -13.94 11.72
C GLU A 109 11.37 -12.88 12.11
N ILE A 110 11.06 -11.95 11.20
CA ILE A 110 10.01 -10.96 11.42
C ILE A 110 8.64 -11.65 11.51
N VAL A 111 8.33 -12.58 10.61
CA VAL A 111 7.07 -13.34 10.64
C VAL A 111 6.93 -14.11 11.96
N GLU A 112 7.96 -14.83 12.41
CA GLU A 112 7.97 -15.53 13.71
C GLU A 112 7.69 -14.57 14.88
N ILE A 113 8.32 -13.40 14.87
CA ILE A 113 8.12 -12.37 15.91
C ILE A 113 6.68 -11.86 15.94
N ILE A 114 6.10 -11.51 14.78
CA ILE A 114 4.77 -10.88 14.70
C ILE A 114 3.62 -11.90 14.82
N THR A 115 3.88 -13.18 14.59
CA THR A 115 2.90 -14.26 14.81
C THR A 115 3.01 -14.88 16.19
N GLY A 116 4.18 -14.76 16.84
CA GLY A 116 4.47 -15.41 18.11
C GLY A 116 4.58 -16.94 17.98
N ASP A 117 4.82 -17.46 16.78
CA ASP A 117 4.92 -18.88 16.50
C ASP A 117 6.21 -19.20 15.72
N GLU A 118 7.12 -19.92 16.37
CA GLU A 118 8.38 -20.37 15.77
C GLU A 118 8.19 -21.45 14.68
N ASN A 119 7.01 -22.07 14.62
CA ASN A 119 6.67 -23.08 13.62
C ASN A 119 5.85 -22.53 12.46
N THR A 120 5.74 -21.23 12.35
CA THR A 120 4.99 -20.59 11.27
C THR A 120 5.51 -21.06 9.91
N MET A 121 4.63 -21.66 9.12
CA MET A 121 4.97 -22.12 7.78
C MET A 121 5.04 -20.93 6.83
N VAL A 122 6.20 -20.63 6.32
CA VAL A 122 6.41 -19.53 5.39
C VAL A 122 6.26 -20.02 3.95
N LEU A 123 5.08 -19.80 3.38
CA LEU A 123 4.87 -19.91 1.93
C LEU A 123 5.30 -18.59 1.29
N THR A 124 6.45 -18.55 0.65
CA THR A 124 6.92 -17.30 0.07
C THR A 124 6.89 -17.33 -1.45
N ASN A 125 6.01 -16.52 -2.01
CA ASN A 125 6.26 -15.94 -3.32
C ASN A 125 7.13 -14.68 -3.10
N LYS A 126 8.38 -14.73 -3.54
CA LYS A 126 9.24 -13.56 -3.56
C LYS A 126 9.01 -12.81 -4.87
N LEU A 127 8.50 -11.60 -4.78
CA LEU A 127 8.44 -10.68 -5.89
C LEU A 127 9.58 -9.68 -5.78
N GLU A 128 10.27 -9.45 -6.87
CA GLU A 128 11.26 -8.37 -6.94
C GLU A 128 10.52 -7.05 -7.03
N ILE A 129 10.64 -6.23 -5.97
CA ILE A 129 10.00 -4.92 -5.90
C ILE A 129 10.95 -3.89 -6.51
N LYS A 130 10.46 -3.12 -7.49
CA LYS A 130 11.19 -2.04 -8.15
C LYS A 130 10.38 -0.76 -8.12
N TYR A 131 11.05 0.35 -7.92
CA TYR A 131 10.49 1.65 -8.25
C TYR A 131 10.84 1.93 -9.71
N GLU A 132 9.92 1.58 -10.61
CA GLU A 132 10.13 1.65 -12.05
C GLU A 132 8.92 2.28 -12.72
N CYS A 133 9.20 3.20 -13.62
CA CYS A 133 8.17 3.79 -14.47
C CYS A 133 8.09 3.01 -15.79
N ASP A 134 6.93 2.47 -16.08
CA ASP A 134 6.62 1.76 -17.32
C ASP A 134 5.93 2.63 -18.39
N CYS A 135 5.97 3.95 -18.18
CA CYS A 135 5.44 4.91 -19.12
C CYS A 135 6.14 4.81 -20.48
N ASN A 136 5.36 4.82 -21.53
CA ASN A 136 5.88 4.83 -22.89
C ASN A 136 4.94 5.64 -23.79
N LYS A 137 5.44 5.98 -24.98
CA LYS A 137 4.70 6.78 -25.97
C LYS A 137 3.32 6.20 -26.29
N GLY A 138 3.22 4.86 -26.43
CA GLY A 138 1.96 4.19 -26.75
C GLY A 138 0.90 4.35 -25.66
N LYS A 139 1.29 4.27 -24.37
CA LYS A 139 0.36 4.54 -23.24
C LYS A 139 -0.15 5.98 -23.28
N PHE A 140 0.71 6.95 -23.53
CA PHE A 140 0.30 8.35 -23.66
C PHE A 140 -0.58 8.59 -24.88
N GLU A 141 -0.28 8.00 -26.04
CA GLU A 141 -1.12 8.06 -27.23
C GLU A 141 -2.51 7.47 -26.95
N SER A 142 -2.60 6.34 -26.28
CA SER A 142 -3.87 5.74 -25.87
C SER A 142 -4.65 6.65 -24.94
N GLY A 143 -3.98 7.27 -23.97
CA GLY A 143 -4.58 8.27 -23.07
C GLY A 143 -5.14 9.47 -23.84
N LEU A 144 -4.40 10.02 -24.79
CA LEU A 144 -4.88 11.11 -25.65
C LEU A 144 -6.09 10.68 -26.48
N VAL A 145 -6.07 9.49 -27.07
CA VAL A 145 -7.20 8.97 -27.84
C VAL A 145 -8.47 8.86 -27.01
N SER A 146 -8.33 8.51 -25.71
CA SER A 146 -9.45 8.38 -24.78
C SER A 146 -10.16 9.71 -24.47
N LEU A 147 -9.51 10.86 -24.66
CA LEU A 147 -10.14 12.19 -24.53
C LEU A 147 -11.20 12.44 -25.61
N GLY A 148 -11.13 11.71 -26.70
CA GLY A 148 -12.05 11.82 -27.79
C GLY A 148 -11.72 12.96 -28.77
N LYS A 149 -12.31 12.85 -29.96
CA LYS A 149 -11.97 13.69 -31.11
C LYS A 149 -12.25 15.18 -30.92
N LYS A 150 -13.24 15.51 -30.08
CA LYS A 150 -13.64 16.90 -29.84
C LYS A 150 -12.58 17.60 -28.98
N GLU A 151 -12.17 16.96 -27.89
CA GLU A 151 -11.20 17.52 -26.96
C GLU A 151 -9.82 17.64 -27.58
N LEU A 152 -9.40 16.62 -28.34
CA LEU A 152 -8.13 16.68 -29.09
C LEU A 152 -8.09 17.84 -30.11
N LYS A 153 -9.22 18.16 -30.75
CA LYS A 153 -9.27 19.31 -31.64
C LYS A 153 -9.16 20.63 -30.89
N ASN A 154 -9.83 20.76 -29.74
CA ASN A 154 -9.71 21.95 -28.91
C ASN A 154 -8.25 22.21 -28.49
N ILE A 155 -7.55 21.18 -28.00
CA ILE A 155 -6.13 21.28 -27.62
C ILE A 155 -5.27 21.73 -28.82
N ILE A 156 -5.52 21.20 -30.01
CA ILE A 156 -4.77 21.58 -31.21
C ILE A 156 -5.06 23.03 -31.61
N GLU A 157 -6.31 23.49 -31.53
CA GLU A 157 -6.72 24.83 -31.92
C GLU A 157 -6.31 25.89 -30.91
N GLU A 158 -6.34 25.60 -29.62
CA GLU A 158 -6.03 26.54 -28.52
C GLU A 158 -4.53 26.59 -28.22
N ASP A 159 -3.87 25.44 -28.07
CA ASP A 159 -2.50 25.32 -27.57
C ASP A 159 -1.49 24.93 -28.66
N GLY A 160 -1.95 24.34 -29.77
CA GLY A 160 -1.13 23.87 -30.86
C GLY A 160 -0.24 22.65 -30.53
N GLN A 161 -0.04 22.36 -29.26
CA GLN A 161 0.77 21.25 -28.74
C GLN A 161 0.30 20.85 -27.34
N ALA A 162 0.64 19.62 -26.94
CA ALA A 162 0.44 19.15 -25.55
C ALA A 162 1.74 18.50 -25.03
N GLU A 163 2.13 18.85 -23.82
CA GLU A 163 3.22 18.17 -23.10
C GLU A 163 2.59 17.21 -22.08
N ILE A 164 2.95 15.93 -22.16
CA ILE A 164 2.48 14.92 -21.22
C ILE A 164 3.66 14.44 -20.41
N LYS A 165 3.53 14.55 -19.07
CA LYS A 165 4.54 14.11 -18.11
C LYS A 165 3.98 13.01 -17.23
N CYS A 166 4.81 12.02 -16.91
CA CYS A 166 4.55 11.07 -15.86
C CYS A 166 4.77 11.78 -14.51
N GLN A 167 3.85 11.60 -13.59
CA GLN A 167 3.98 12.09 -12.20
C GLN A 167 4.61 11.02 -11.32
#